data_861655645d5467e1742e77254872a175
#
_entry.id   861655645d5467e1742e77254872a175
#
_cell.length_a   1.000
_cell.length_b   1.000
_cell.length_c   1.000
_cell.angle_alpha   90.00
_cell.angle_beta   90.00
_cell.angle_gamma   90.00
#
_symmetry.space_group_name_H-M   'P 1'
#
loop_
_entity.id
_entity.type
_entity.pdbx_description
1 polymer ?
#
loop_
_entity_poly.entity_id
_entity_poly.type
_entity_poly.pdbx_seq_one_letter_code
_entity_poly.pdbx_strand_id
1 'polypeptide(L)'
;KIEPNYSGPTIWVPDASRSVGGCTSLLCAEQREAYVRKVKDEAARTREQHAGKKGQGPHYPIAEARAHGLKTDWSAYAPPVPLKTGLQVLGDYPLAEIAKVIDWTPFFQTWELAGRYPKILDDAVVGEAARALFADAQKMLSRIIDERWLTANAVIGLYPANSAGDDIEVYADEARNKVLAKFHFLRQQMVKPLDRPNQCLADLVAPKGSGVADYLGAFAVTAGIGIEERVADYEARHDDYNAIMLKALADRLAEALAELMHLKVRREFWGYAVDEQLSVEALIDEGYRGIRPAPGYPA
;
A
#
# COMPACT_ATOMS: atom_id res chain seq x y z
N LYS A 1 6.54 -13.06 -16.17
CA LYS A 1 5.25 -13.02 -16.91
C LYS A 1 5.13 -11.74 -17.76
N ILE A 2 5.54 -10.57 -17.26
CA ILE A 2 5.38 -9.27 -17.94
C ILE A 2 6.42 -9.08 -19.04
N GLU A 3 7.71 -9.27 -18.72
CA GLU A 3 8.84 -8.98 -19.61
C GLU A 3 8.73 -9.58 -21.03
N PRO A 4 8.28 -10.83 -21.24
CA PRO A 4 8.14 -11.37 -22.59
C PRO A 4 7.04 -10.74 -23.44
N ASN A 5 6.11 -10.02 -22.80
CA ASN A 5 4.92 -9.45 -23.44
C ASN A 5 4.91 -7.92 -23.45
N TYR A 6 6.00 -7.29 -23.03
CA TYR A 6 6.13 -5.83 -22.94
C TYR A 6 7.41 -5.35 -23.61
N SER A 7 7.30 -4.38 -24.49
CA SER A 7 8.43 -3.86 -25.29
C SER A 7 9.37 -2.93 -24.49
N GLY A 8 8.90 -2.39 -23.38
CA GLY A 8 9.70 -1.53 -22.51
C GLY A 8 10.51 -2.30 -21.46
N PRO A 9 11.39 -1.63 -20.71
CA PRO A 9 12.13 -2.25 -19.63
C PRO A 9 11.19 -2.64 -18.49
N THR A 10 11.32 -3.89 -18.04
CA THR A 10 10.60 -4.41 -16.87
C THR A 10 11.60 -4.62 -15.76
N ILE A 11 11.42 -3.87 -14.66
CA ILE A 11 12.32 -3.89 -13.50
C ILE A 11 11.53 -4.39 -12.30
N TRP A 12 12.05 -5.42 -11.66
CA TRP A 12 11.54 -5.88 -10.37
C TRP A 12 12.37 -5.28 -9.24
N VAL A 13 11.70 -4.82 -8.20
CA VAL A 13 12.32 -4.36 -6.96
C VAL A 13 11.72 -5.14 -5.78
N PRO A 14 12.52 -5.49 -4.74
CA PRO A 14 12.05 -6.30 -3.62
C PRO A 14 11.03 -5.57 -2.72
N ASP A 15 11.07 -4.23 -2.70
CA ASP A 15 10.19 -3.39 -1.91
C ASP A 15 9.98 -2.02 -2.57
N ALA A 16 8.98 -1.29 -2.11
CA ALA A 16 8.61 0.02 -2.66
C ALA A 16 9.71 1.08 -2.46
N SER A 17 10.51 1.00 -1.40
CA SER A 17 11.57 1.98 -1.10
C SER A 17 12.66 1.95 -2.17
N ARG A 18 12.93 0.80 -2.76
CA ARG A 18 13.93 0.62 -3.83
C ARG A 18 13.43 1.05 -5.21
N SER A 19 12.12 1.27 -5.37
CA SER A 19 11.56 1.74 -6.63
C SER A 19 12.03 3.15 -6.98
N VAL A 20 12.27 4.00 -6.00
CA VAL A 20 12.77 5.38 -6.19
C VAL A 20 14.11 5.38 -6.94
N GLY A 21 15.09 4.60 -6.47
CA GLY A 21 16.40 4.48 -7.15
C GLY A 21 16.27 3.88 -8.55
N GLY A 22 15.39 2.90 -8.71
CA GLY A 22 15.08 2.32 -10.03
C GLY A 22 14.50 3.34 -11.00
N CYS A 23 13.50 4.11 -10.56
CA CYS A 23 12.90 5.18 -11.37
C CYS A 23 13.92 6.27 -11.72
N THR A 24 14.74 6.70 -10.76
CA THR A 24 15.81 7.69 -11.00
C THR A 24 16.76 7.23 -12.10
N SER A 25 17.23 5.96 -12.03
CA SER A 25 18.12 5.40 -13.04
C SER A 25 17.45 5.25 -14.42
N LEU A 26 16.15 4.97 -14.47
CA LEU A 26 15.38 4.87 -15.71
C LEU A 26 15.10 6.23 -16.37
N LEU A 27 14.93 7.27 -15.57
CA LEU A 27 14.69 8.65 -16.04
C LEU A 27 15.98 9.35 -16.46
N CYS A 28 17.13 8.96 -15.93
CA CYS A 28 18.43 9.49 -16.31
C CYS A 28 18.89 8.88 -17.65
N ALA A 29 18.97 9.69 -18.71
CA ALA A 29 19.32 9.24 -20.06
C ALA A 29 20.68 8.53 -20.10
N GLU A 30 21.66 9.02 -19.32
CA GLU A 30 23.04 8.47 -19.29
C GLU A 30 23.10 7.11 -18.57
N GLN A 31 22.27 6.88 -17.58
CA GLN A 31 22.27 5.67 -16.74
C GLN A 31 21.32 4.58 -17.23
N ARG A 32 20.28 4.97 -17.96
CA ARG A 32 19.15 4.10 -18.33
C ARG A 32 19.59 2.79 -18.99
N GLU A 33 20.42 2.86 -20.04
CA GLU A 33 20.81 1.67 -20.78
C GLU A 33 21.67 0.71 -19.96
N ALA A 34 22.64 1.27 -19.21
CA ALA A 34 23.50 0.48 -18.34
C ALA A 34 22.71 -0.21 -17.23
N TYR A 35 21.76 0.52 -16.63
CA TYR A 35 20.87 0.00 -15.58
C TYR A 35 19.97 -1.11 -16.11
N VAL A 36 19.29 -0.91 -17.24
CA VAL A 36 18.42 -1.92 -17.87
C VAL A 36 19.21 -3.19 -18.20
N ARG A 37 20.42 -3.03 -18.77
CA ARG A 37 21.30 -4.18 -19.09
C ARG A 37 21.66 -4.96 -17.82
N LYS A 38 22.11 -4.26 -16.78
CA LYS A 38 22.46 -4.87 -15.49
C LYS A 38 21.31 -5.70 -14.93
N VAL A 39 20.09 -5.13 -14.89
CA VAL A 39 18.91 -5.83 -14.33
C VAL A 39 18.52 -7.04 -15.19
N LYS A 40 18.62 -6.94 -16.53
CA LYS A 40 18.38 -8.08 -17.42
C LYS A 40 19.38 -9.21 -17.20
N ASP A 41 20.67 -8.90 -17.03
CA ASP A 41 21.71 -9.90 -16.77
C ASP A 41 21.52 -10.57 -15.39
N GLU A 42 21.18 -9.80 -14.36
CA GLU A 42 20.84 -10.34 -13.04
C GLU A 42 19.61 -11.25 -13.09
N ALA A 43 18.57 -10.83 -13.80
CA ALA A 43 17.36 -11.64 -13.98
C ALA A 43 17.64 -12.94 -14.75
N ALA A 44 18.50 -12.91 -15.77
CA ALA A 44 18.91 -14.09 -16.53
C ALA A 44 19.67 -15.09 -15.62
N ARG A 45 20.66 -14.61 -14.84
CA ARG A 45 21.40 -15.44 -13.88
C ARG A 45 20.46 -16.07 -12.84
N THR A 46 19.51 -15.28 -12.30
CA THR A 46 18.52 -15.79 -11.35
C THR A 46 17.64 -16.85 -11.96
N ARG A 47 17.20 -16.70 -13.21
CA ARG A 47 16.43 -17.72 -13.93
C ARG A 47 17.23 -19.00 -14.10
N GLU A 48 18.50 -18.92 -14.51
CA GLU A 48 19.39 -20.09 -14.63
C GLU A 48 19.55 -20.84 -13.31
N GLN A 49 19.81 -20.10 -12.22
CA GLN A 49 19.94 -20.69 -10.87
C GLN A 49 18.67 -21.41 -10.39
N HIS A 50 17.50 -21.01 -10.88
CA HIS A 50 16.20 -21.56 -10.48
C HIS A 50 15.59 -22.49 -11.54
N ALA A 51 16.20 -22.64 -12.70
CA ALA A 51 15.69 -23.47 -13.80
C ALA A 51 15.49 -24.96 -13.44
N GLY A 52 16.19 -25.46 -12.41
CA GLY A 52 16.04 -26.83 -11.88
C GLY A 52 15.19 -26.96 -10.63
N LYS A 53 14.74 -25.86 -10.01
CA LYS A 53 13.86 -25.92 -8.85
C LYS A 53 12.44 -26.14 -9.35
N LYS A 54 11.78 -27.22 -8.90
CA LYS A 54 10.36 -27.47 -9.16
C LYS A 54 9.61 -26.19 -8.83
N GLY A 55 9.08 -25.54 -9.87
CA GLY A 55 8.33 -24.30 -9.78
C GLY A 55 7.12 -24.46 -8.87
N GLN A 56 6.53 -23.36 -8.53
CA GLN A 56 5.17 -23.27 -7.97
C GLN A 56 4.29 -24.34 -8.61
N GLY A 57 3.38 -24.96 -7.86
CA GLY A 57 2.50 -26.04 -8.32
C GLY A 57 1.81 -25.75 -9.67
N PRO A 58 1.01 -26.68 -10.18
CA PRO A 58 0.39 -26.54 -11.49
C PRO A 58 -0.41 -25.24 -11.61
N HIS A 59 -0.37 -24.62 -12.78
CA HIS A 59 -1.08 -23.38 -13.06
C HIS A 59 -2.14 -23.61 -14.12
N TYR A 60 -3.28 -22.99 -13.96
CA TYR A 60 -4.29 -22.90 -15.01
C TYR A 60 -3.82 -21.98 -16.16
N PRO A 61 -4.14 -22.32 -17.41
CA PRO A 61 -4.18 -21.33 -18.49
C PRO A 61 -5.07 -20.15 -18.09
N ILE A 62 -4.76 -18.96 -18.58
CA ILE A 62 -5.49 -17.75 -18.19
C ILE A 62 -7.02 -17.84 -18.41
N ALA A 63 -7.44 -18.51 -19.47
CA ALA A 63 -8.86 -18.71 -19.76
C ALA A 63 -9.57 -19.56 -18.67
N GLU A 64 -8.91 -20.63 -18.22
CA GLU A 64 -9.41 -21.45 -17.14
C GLU A 64 -9.39 -20.70 -15.79
N ALA A 65 -8.32 -19.98 -15.50
CA ALA A 65 -8.21 -19.15 -14.31
C ALA A 65 -9.34 -18.10 -14.25
N ARG A 66 -9.72 -17.49 -15.38
CA ARG A 66 -10.87 -16.59 -15.49
C ARG A 66 -12.19 -17.30 -15.28
N ALA A 67 -12.35 -18.51 -15.80
CA ALA A 67 -13.55 -19.33 -15.54
C ALA A 67 -13.71 -19.69 -14.06
N HIS A 68 -12.59 -19.87 -13.35
CA HIS A 68 -12.51 -20.10 -11.90
C HIS A 68 -12.43 -18.80 -11.07
N GLY A 69 -12.63 -17.63 -11.65
CA GLY A 69 -12.65 -16.33 -10.97
C GLY A 69 -13.77 -16.25 -9.92
N LEU A 70 -13.63 -15.30 -9.01
CA LEU A 70 -14.68 -14.98 -8.04
C LEU A 70 -15.93 -14.52 -8.80
N LYS A 71 -17.08 -15.10 -8.45
CA LYS A 71 -18.37 -14.73 -9.04
C LYS A 71 -19.27 -14.12 -7.97
N THR A 72 -19.56 -12.85 -8.16
CA THR A 72 -20.48 -12.09 -7.30
C THR A 72 -21.82 -11.99 -7.99
N ASP A 73 -22.91 -12.24 -7.25
CA ASP A 73 -24.26 -11.99 -7.72
C ASP A 73 -24.58 -10.49 -7.61
N TRP A 74 -24.26 -9.76 -8.66
CA TRP A 74 -24.51 -8.32 -8.73
C TRP A 74 -26.00 -7.95 -8.81
N SER A 75 -26.90 -8.89 -9.03
CA SER A 75 -28.34 -8.64 -8.96
C SER A 75 -28.85 -8.54 -7.52
N ALA A 76 -28.14 -9.17 -6.59
CA ALA A 76 -28.46 -9.18 -5.16
C ALA A 76 -27.67 -8.13 -4.35
N TYR A 77 -26.75 -7.39 -4.97
CA TYR A 77 -25.89 -6.43 -4.27
C TYR A 77 -25.86 -5.08 -4.99
N ALA A 78 -26.20 -4.03 -4.26
CA ALA A 78 -26.06 -2.65 -4.71
C ALA A 78 -24.83 -2.00 -4.03
N PRO A 79 -23.77 -1.66 -4.78
CA PRO A 79 -22.63 -0.97 -4.21
C PRO A 79 -23.03 0.38 -3.60
N PRO A 80 -22.50 0.74 -2.42
CA PRO A 80 -22.76 2.03 -1.82
C PRO A 80 -22.16 3.16 -2.66
N VAL A 81 -22.94 4.21 -2.88
CA VAL A 81 -22.51 5.39 -3.62
C VAL A 81 -21.68 6.29 -2.67
N PRO A 82 -20.49 6.75 -3.07
CA PRO A 82 -19.71 7.67 -2.26
C PRO A 82 -20.46 8.99 -1.99
N LEU A 83 -20.36 9.49 -0.76
CA LEU A 83 -20.89 10.81 -0.38
C LEU A 83 -20.15 11.96 -1.09
N LYS A 84 -18.85 11.76 -1.38
CA LYS A 84 -18.01 12.76 -2.04
C LYS A 84 -17.21 12.09 -3.15
N THR A 85 -17.61 12.31 -4.40
CA THR A 85 -16.83 11.88 -5.57
C THR A 85 -15.78 12.90 -5.99
N GLY A 86 -14.83 12.47 -6.83
CA GLY A 86 -13.74 13.29 -7.32
C GLY A 86 -12.54 13.33 -6.38
N LEU A 87 -11.63 14.27 -6.65
CA LEU A 87 -10.37 14.45 -5.93
C LEU A 87 -10.55 15.31 -4.68
N GLN A 88 -10.05 14.82 -3.55
CA GLN A 88 -9.95 15.55 -2.29
C GLN A 88 -8.47 15.69 -1.92
N VAL A 89 -8.01 16.90 -1.62
CA VAL A 89 -6.62 17.18 -1.21
C VAL A 89 -6.62 17.63 0.25
N LEU A 90 -5.82 16.97 1.06
CA LEU A 90 -5.62 17.28 2.47
C LEU A 90 -4.13 17.63 2.68
N GLY A 91 -3.82 18.91 2.62
CA GLY A 91 -2.47 19.43 2.86
C GLY A 91 -2.22 19.73 4.33
N ASP A 92 -0.96 19.62 4.76
CA ASP A 92 -0.50 19.91 6.13
C ASP A 92 -1.37 19.23 7.20
N TYR A 93 -1.60 17.92 7.02
CA TYR A 93 -2.47 17.16 7.92
C TYR A 93 -1.85 17.09 9.32
N PRO A 94 -2.63 17.34 10.41
CA PRO A 94 -2.08 17.44 11.76
C PRO A 94 -1.37 16.16 12.22
N LEU A 95 -0.05 16.22 12.44
CA LEU A 95 0.75 15.08 12.91
C LEU A 95 0.24 14.52 14.24
N ALA A 96 -0.26 15.38 15.11
CA ALA A 96 -0.85 14.97 16.38
C ALA A 96 -2.08 14.06 16.23
N GLU A 97 -2.87 14.22 15.16
CA GLU A 97 -3.99 13.31 14.87
C GLU A 97 -3.48 11.98 14.31
N ILE A 98 -2.46 12.03 13.45
CA ILE A 98 -1.83 10.84 12.88
C ILE A 98 -1.20 9.97 13.98
N ALA A 99 -0.51 10.60 14.92
CA ALA A 99 0.19 9.92 16.00
C ALA A 99 -0.74 9.06 16.89
N LYS A 100 -2.03 9.36 16.95
CA LYS A 100 -3.01 8.61 17.76
C LYS A 100 -3.28 7.20 17.25
N VAL A 101 -2.99 6.93 15.96
CA VAL A 101 -3.30 5.64 15.31
C VAL A 101 -2.04 4.89 14.86
N ILE A 102 -0.87 5.22 15.41
CA ILE A 102 0.38 4.53 15.10
C ILE A 102 0.32 3.07 15.57
N ASP A 103 0.59 2.13 14.65
CA ASP A 103 1.02 0.77 15.02
C ASP A 103 2.49 0.78 15.42
N TRP A 104 2.74 0.52 16.71
CA TRP A 104 4.08 0.50 17.27
C TRP A 104 4.81 -0.84 17.07
N THR A 105 4.12 -1.89 16.67
CA THR A 105 4.75 -3.22 16.50
C THR A 105 5.87 -3.19 15.45
N PRO A 106 5.68 -2.65 14.23
CA PRO A 106 6.74 -2.57 13.24
C PRO A 106 7.90 -1.63 13.65
N PHE A 107 7.62 -0.63 14.50
CA PHE A 107 8.67 0.21 15.07
C PHE A 107 9.68 -0.62 15.88
N PHE A 108 9.21 -1.47 16.77
CA PHE A 108 10.11 -2.37 17.54
C PHE A 108 10.86 -3.37 16.65
N GLN A 109 10.21 -3.86 15.59
CA GLN A 109 10.84 -4.78 14.64
C GLN A 109 12.01 -4.12 13.89
N THR A 110 11.95 -2.83 13.58
CA THR A 110 13.05 -2.06 12.97
C THR A 110 14.31 -2.08 13.87
N TRP A 111 14.14 -2.21 15.16
CA TRP A 111 15.19 -2.31 16.17
C TRP A 111 15.50 -3.74 16.59
N GLU A 112 15.07 -4.72 15.80
CA GLU A 112 15.27 -6.15 16.05
C GLU A 112 14.69 -6.67 17.38
N LEU A 113 13.72 -5.94 17.95
CA LEU A 113 13.00 -6.36 19.14
C LEU A 113 11.75 -7.15 18.73
N ALA A 114 11.72 -8.43 19.07
CA ALA A 114 10.62 -9.34 18.75
C ALA A 114 9.49 -9.24 19.79
N GLY A 115 8.26 -8.94 19.34
CA GLY A 115 7.07 -8.89 20.17
C GLY A 115 6.02 -7.94 19.61
N ARG A 116 4.77 -8.08 20.04
CA ARG A 116 3.67 -7.16 19.67
C ARG A 116 3.48 -6.10 20.74
N TYR A 117 3.35 -4.86 20.34
CA TYR A 117 2.92 -3.78 21.21
C TYR A 117 1.42 -3.98 21.61
N PRO A 118 1.03 -3.69 22.85
CA PRO A 118 1.86 -3.19 23.97
C PRO A 118 2.58 -4.29 24.79
N LYS A 119 2.30 -5.56 24.54
CA LYS A 119 2.82 -6.69 25.35
C LYS A 119 4.34 -6.78 25.40
N ILE A 120 5.03 -6.32 24.36
CA ILE A 120 6.50 -6.29 24.29
C ILE A 120 7.11 -5.49 25.45
N LEU A 121 6.41 -4.49 25.97
CA LEU A 121 6.88 -3.66 27.09
C LEU A 121 7.00 -4.43 28.41
N ASP A 122 6.25 -5.53 28.55
CA ASP A 122 6.22 -6.38 29.74
C ASP A 122 6.98 -7.69 29.53
N ASP A 123 7.66 -7.83 28.39
CA ASP A 123 8.43 -9.03 28.07
C ASP A 123 9.61 -9.21 29.03
N ALA A 124 9.84 -10.44 29.49
CA ALA A 124 10.87 -10.71 30.49
C ALA A 124 12.31 -10.55 29.99
N VAL A 125 12.54 -10.63 28.67
CA VAL A 125 13.87 -10.55 28.04
C VAL A 125 14.11 -9.18 27.42
N VAL A 126 13.19 -8.71 26.60
CA VAL A 126 13.36 -7.48 25.82
C VAL A 126 12.60 -6.27 26.38
N GLY A 127 11.75 -6.46 27.39
CA GLY A 127 10.85 -5.43 27.88
C GLY A 127 11.54 -4.17 28.42
N GLU A 128 12.70 -4.30 29.08
CA GLU A 128 13.46 -3.14 29.57
C GLU A 128 13.98 -2.31 28.39
N ALA A 129 14.59 -2.94 27.39
CA ALA A 129 15.09 -2.28 26.18
C ALA A 129 13.91 -1.67 25.38
N ALA A 130 12.79 -2.37 25.28
CA ALA A 130 11.60 -1.89 24.59
C ALA A 130 11.02 -0.63 25.26
N ARG A 131 10.93 -0.59 26.60
CA ARG A 131 10.48 0.60 27.33
C ARG A 131 11.41 1.80 27.15
N ALA A 132 12.71 1.59 27.22
CA ALA A 132 13.69 2.66 27.01
C ALA A 132 13.59 3.23 25.59
N LEU A 133 13.58 2.36 24.58
CA LEU A 133 13.42 2.73 23.18
C LEU A 133 12.10 3.47 22.92
N PHE A 134 11.00 2.97 23.49
CA PHE A 134 9.68 3.61 23.35
C PHE A 134 9.65 4.99 23.99
N ALA A 135 10.27 5.17 25.17
CA ALA A 135 10.37 6.47 25.82
C ALA A 135 11.15 7.48 24.96
N ASP A 136 12.23 7.07 24.31
CA ASP A 136 13.00 7.93 23.41
C ASP A 136 12.20 8.25 22.13
N ALA A 137 11.49 7.27 21.58
CA ALA A 137 10.59 7.47 20.45
C ALA A 137 9.50 8.49 20.76
N GLN A 138 8.86 8.39 21.93
CA GLN A 138 7.83 9.34 22.37
C GLN A 138 8.37 10.77 22.53
N LYS A 139 9.58 10.92 23.09
CA LYS A 139 10.23 12.23 23.19
C LYS A 139 10.52 12.84 21.81
N MET A 140 11.05 12.03 20.89
CA MET A 140 11.31 12.50 19.53
C MET A 140 10.01 12.81 18.78
N LEU A 141 8.98 11.95 18.91
CA LEU A 141 7.68 12.18 18.28
C LEU A 141 7.03 13.49 18.78
N SER A 142 7.09 13.78 20.09
CA SER A 142 6.62 15.06 20.62
C SER A 142 7.35 16.24 19.97
N ARG A 143 8.67 16.16 19.81
CA ARG A 143 9.43 17.21 19.15
C ARG A 143 9.08 17.35 17.67
N ILE A 144 8.91 16.22 16.95
CA ILE A 144 8.46 16.24 15.56
C ILE A 144 7.14 17.01 15.41
N ILE A 145 6.21 16.79 16.33
CA ILE A 145 4.90 17.44 16.34
C ILE A 145 5.00 18.91 16.74
N ASP A 146 5.63 19.21 17.89
CA ASP A 146 5.66 20.54 18.50
C ASP A 146 6.51 21.53 17.67
N GLU A 147 7.64 21.07 17.14
CA GLU A 147 8.57 21.86 16.34
C GLU A 147 8.27 21.76 14.83
N ARG A 148 7.23 20.99 14.43
CA ARG A 148 6.82 20.80 13.01
C ARG A 148 7.98 20.40 12.09
N TRP A 149 8.70 19.36 12.48
CA TRP A 149 9.84 18.88 11.68
C TRP A 149 9.42 18.28 10.35
N LEU A 150 8.23 17.69 10.30
CA LEU A 150 7.73 16.98 9.14
C LEU A 150 6.38 17.54 8.71
N THR A 151 6.10 17.47 7.41
CA THR A 151 4.79 17.79 6.86
C THR A 151 4.13 16.51 6.33
N ALA A 152 2.83 16.39 6.59
CA ALA A 152 2.02 15.26 6.15
C ALA A 152 0.95 15.73 5.17
N ASN A 153 0.84 15.07 4.01
CA ASN A 153 -0.17 15.34 3.00
C ASN A 153 -0.89 14.06 2.59
N ALA A 154 -2.14 14.20 2.18
CA ALA A 154 -2.92 13.13 1.61
C ALA A 154 -3.74 13.62 0.41
N VAL A 155 -3.97 12.73 -0.54
CA VAL A 155 -4.97 12.92 -1.60
C VAL A 155 -5.86 11.68 -1.63
N ILE A 156 -7.15 11.88 -1.83
CA ILE A 156 -8.16 10.82 -1.94
C ILE A 156 -8.95 11.07 -3.22
N GLY A 157 -9.09 10.05 -4.05
CA GLY A 157 -9.93 10.10 -5.24
C GLY A 157 -10.99 9.00 -5.18
N LEU A 158 -12.27 9.38 -5.32
CA LEU A 158 -13.41 8.45 -5.41
C LEU A 158 -14.12 8.69 -6.72
N TYR A 159 -14.14 7.71 -7.59
CA TYR A 159 -14.66 7.87 -8.95
C TYR A 159 -15.58 6.72 -9.34
N PRO A 160 -16.58 6.98 -10.22
CA PRO A 160 -17.35 5.92 -10.85
C PRO A 160 -16.42 4.93 -11.57
N ALA A 161 -16.66 3.64 -11.39
CA ALA A 161 -15.83 2.60 -11.97
C ALA A 161 -16.64 1.34 -12.28
N ASN A 162 -16.17 0.56 -13.24
CA ASN A 162 -16.67 -0.80 -13.52
C ASN A 162 -15.52 -1.69 -13.97
N SER A 163 -15.63 -2.98 -13.69
CA SER A 163 -14.65 -3.93 -14.21
C SER A 163 -14.92 -4.29 -15.67
N ALA A 164 -13.82 -4.51 -16.42
CA ALA A 164 -13.82 -4.92 -17.82
C ALA A 164 -12.84 -6.09 -17.97
N GLY A 165 -13.29 -7.30 -17.72
CA GLY A 165 -12.42 -8.47 -17.61
C GLY A 165 -11.57 -8.41 -16.33
N ASP A 166 -10.24 -8.50 -16.47
CA ASP A 166 -9.30 -8.39 -15.34
C ASP A 166 -8.86 -6.93 -15.07
N ASP A 167 -9.45 -5.96 -15.78
CA ASP A 167 -9.18 -4.53 -15.63
C ASP A 167 -10.33 -3.81 -14.92
N ILE A 168 -10.05 -2.61 -14.36
CA ILE A 168 -11.07 -1.68 -13.89
C ILE A 168 -10.97 -0.38 -14.69
N GLU A 169 -12.08 0.03 -15.31
CA GLU A 169 -12.24 1.33 -15.95
C GLU A 169 -12.79 2.34 -14.95
N VAL A 170 -12.06 3.43 -14.77
CA VAL A 170 -12.46 4.57 -13.94
C VAL A 170 -12.96 5.69 -14.85
N TYR A 171 -14.12 6.26 -14.53
CA TYR A 171 -14.78 7.25 -15.36
C TYR A 171 -14.66 8.66 -14.78
N ALA A 172 -14.74 9.65 -15.67
CA ALA A 172 -14.65 11.06 -15.30
C ALA A 172 -15.86 11.52 -14.47
N ASP A 173 -17.03 10.94 -14.73
CA ASP A 173 -18.32 11.31 -14.15
C ASP A 173 -19.32 10.14 -14.14
N GLU A 174 -20.49 10.37 -13.57
CA GLU A 174 -21.56 9.39 -13.44
C GLU A 174 -22.17 8.97 -14.80
N ALA A 175 -22.00 9.73 -15.85
CA ALA A 175 -22.46 9.35 -17.18
C ALA A 175 -21.64 8.18 -17.76
N ARG A 176 -20.45 7.88 -17.22
CA ARG A 176 -19.56 6.77 -17.58
C ARG A 176 -19.23 6.68 -19.07
N ASN A 177 -19.28 7.82 -19.78
CA ASN A 177 -18.99 7.92 -21.21
C ASN A 177 -17.51 8.16 -21.51
N LYS A 178 -16.76 8.69 -20.54
CA LYS A 178 -15.34 9.03 -20.67
C LYS A 178 -14.51 8.28 -19.65
N VAL A 179 -13.69 7.34 -20.13
CA VAL A 179 -12.69 6.65 -19.31
C VAL A 179 -11.58 7.64 -18.96
N LEU A 180 -11.36 7.86 -17.68
CA LEU A 180 -10.32 8.71 -17.12
C LEU A 180 -9.01 7.93 -16.98
N ALA A 181 -9.10 6.70 -16.45
CA ALA A 181 -7.98 5.80 -16.23
C ALA A 181 -8.43 4.35 -16.34
N LYS A 182 -7.47 3.46 -16.62
CA LYS A 182 -7.67 2.02 -16.59
C LYS A 182 -6.62 1.41 -15.69
N PHE A 183 -7.05 0.64 -14.70
CA PHE A 183 -6.20 -0.14 -13.83
C PHE A 183 -6.14 -1.57 -14.32
N HIS A 184 -4.93 -2.08 -14.52
CA HIS A 184 -4.66 -3.44 -14.98
C HIS A 184 -4.26 -4.32 -13.80
N PHE A 185 -4.97 -5.43 -13.61
CA PHE A 185 -4.72 -6.36 -12.52
C PHE A 185 -4.30 -7.73 -13.02
N LEU A 186 -3.63 -8.48 -12.15
CA LEU A 186 -3.22 -9.84 -12.43
C LEU A 186 -4.21 -10.82 -11.80
N ARG A 187 -4.62 -11.82 -12.57
CA ARG A 187 -5.42 -12.93 -12.05
C ARG A 187 -4.51 -14.02 -11.48
N GLN A 188 -4.89 -14.53 -10.33
CA GLN A 188 -4.25 -15.70 -9.76
C GLN A 188 -4.43 -16.91 -10.71
N GLN A 189 -3.34 -17.64 -10.98
CA GLN A 189 -3.37 -18.78 -11.92
C GLN A 189 -3.02 -20.12 -11.26
N MET A 190 -2.65 -20.13 -9.99
CA MET A 190 -2.33 -21.37 -9.28
C MET A 190 -3.55 -22.29 -9.25
N VAL A 191 -3.37 -23.58 -9.53
CA VAL A 191 -4.45 -24.57 -9.38
C VAL A 191 -4.84 -24.64 -7.92
N LYS A 192 -6.12 -24.39 -7.65
CA LYS A 192 -6.71 -24.39 -6.30
C LYS A 192 -7.87 -25.38 -6.22
N PRO A 193 -8.25 -25.79 -5.00
CA PRO A 193 -9.51 -26.51 -4.79
C PRO A 193 -10.70 -25.73 -5.37
N LEU A 194 -11.74 -26.43 -5.82
CA LEU A 194 -12.90 -25.85 -6.52
C LEU A 194 -13.66 -24.81 -5.71
N ASP A 195 -13.59 -24.86 -4.39
CA ASP A 195 -14.20 -23.91 -3.45
C ASP A 195 -13.37 -22.61 -3.28
N ARG A 196 -12.18 -22.53 -3.86
CA ARG A 196 -11.28 -21.37 -3.77
C ARG A 196 -11.05 -20.72 -5.14
N PRO A 197 -11.67 -19.55 -5.42
CA PRO A 197 -11.55 -18.91 -6.72
C PRO A 197 -10.13 -18.40 -7.00
N ASN A 198 -9.80 -18.31 -8.27
CA ASN A 198 -8.64 -17.63 -8.79
C ASN A 198 -8.94 -16.12 -8.86
N GLN A 199 -8.69 -15.43 -7.77
CA GLN A 199 -9.08 -14.02 -7.59
C GLN A 199 -8.28 -13.06 -8.46
N CYS A 200 -8.95 -11.98 -8.84
CA CYS A 200 -8.39 -10.76 -9.39
C CYS A 200 -9.07 -9.59 -8.66
N LEU A 201 -8.39 -8.50 -8.39
CA LEU A 201 -9.01 -7.35 -7.73
C LEU A 201 -10.17 -6.77 -8.52
N ALA A 202 -10.16 -6.91 -9.84
CA ALA A 202 -11.27 -6.51 -10.70
C ALA A 202 -12.59 -7.28 -10.41
N ASP A 203 -12.52 -8.47 -9.84
CA ASP A 203 -13.71 -9.25 -9.46
C ASP A 203 -14.55 -8.59 -8.36
N LEU A 204 -13.94 -7.66 -7.61
CA LEU A 204 -14.57 -6.95 -6.50
C LEU A 204 -15.33 -5.68 -6.94
N VAL A 205 -15.28 -5.35 -8.23
CA VAL A 205 -15.99 -4.21 -8.82
C VAL A 205 -16.99 -4.71 -9.85
N ALA A 206 -18.20 -4.14 -9.84
CA ALA A 206 -19.29 -4.57 -10.71
C ALA A 206 -18.89 -4.51 -12.19
N PRO A 207 -19.17 -5.57 -12.98
CA PRO A 207 -18.84 -5.59 -14.39
C PRO A 207 -19.59 -4.52 -15.20
N LYS A 208 -18.94 -3.93 -16.19
CA LYS A 208 -19.50 -2.92 -17.08
C LYS A 208 -20.82 -3.37 -17.74
N GLY A 209 -20.93 -4.66 -18.07
CA GLY A 209 -22.13 -5.24 -18.67
C GLY A 209 -23.27 -5.58 -17.71
N SER A 210 -23.08 -5.46 -16.39
CA SER A 210 -24.09 -5.81 -15.39
C SER A 210 -25.20 -4.78 -15.25
N GLY A 211 -24.99 -3.55 -15.72
CA GLY A 211 -25.91 -2.42 -15.48
C GLY A 211 -25.82 -1.85 -14.05
N VAL A 212 -24.96 -2.40 -13.19
CA VAL A 212 -24.76 -1.94 -11.82
C VAL A 212 -23.71 -0.85 -11.78
N ALA A 213 -24.06 0.30 -11.21
CA ALA A 213 -23.12 1.39 -10.96
C ALA A 213 -22.25 1.06 -9.76
N ASP A 214 -20.92 1.15 -9.93
CA ASP A 214 -19.95 0.93 -8.86
C ASP A 214 -18.87 1.99 -8.88
N TYR A 215 -17.99 1.98 -7.89
CA TYR A 215 -16.99 3.01 -7.65
C TYR A 215 -15.65 2.41 -7.25
N LEU A 216 -14.58 3.15 -7.52
CA LEU A 216 -13.23 2.85 -7.05
C LEU A 216 -12.70 4.03 -6.24
N GLY A 217 -12.15 3.73 -5.07
CA GLY A 217 -11.39 4.67 -4.27
C GLY A 217 -9.89 4.41 -4.39
N ALA A 218 -9.11 5.48 -4.47
CA ALA A 218 -7.66 5.42 -4.33
C ALA A 218 -7.19 6.59 -3.47
N PHE A 219 -6.12 6.40 -2.70
CA PHE A 219 -5.48 7.49 -1.99
C PHE A 219 -3.96 7.33 -2.00
N ALA A 220 -3.27 8.46 -1.82
CA ALA A 220 -1.84 8.49 -1.59
C ALA A 220 -1.55 9.41 -0.40
N VAL A 221 -0.56 9.02 0.41
CA VAL A 221 -0.18 9.73 1.63
C VAL A 221 1.32 9.89 1.71
N THR A 222 1.76 10.93 2.43
CA THR A 222 3.14 11.12 2.85
C THR A 222 3.15 11.84 4.20
N ALA A 223 4.08 11.50 5.08
CA ALA A 223 4.24 12.12 6.40
C ALA A 223 5.71 12.41 6.76
N GLY A 224 6.59 12.38 5.78
CA GLY A 224 8.03 12.55 5.96
C GLY A 224 8.64 13.75 5.23
N ILE A 225 7.84 14.66 4.70
CA ILE A 225 8.36 15.83 3.97
C ILE A 225 9.14 16.71 4.95
N GLY A 226 10.39 17.03 4.63
CA GLY A 226 11.33 17.80 5.47
C GLY A 226 12.29 16.94 6.29
N ILE A 227 12.22 15.60 6.17
CA ILE A 227 13.06 14.69 6.94
C ILE A 227 14.53 14.78 6.59
N GLU A 228 14.87 15.08 5.33
CA GLU A 228 16.22 15.00 4.78
C GLU A 228 17.18 15.92 5.52
N GLU A 229 16.77 17.14 5.79
CA GLU A 229 17.61 18.15 6.49
C GLU A 229 17.93 17.68 7.91
N ARG A 230 16.93 17.15 8.62
CA ARG A 230 17.10 16.67 10.00
C ARG A 230 17.96 15.42 10.08
N VAL A 231 17.78 14.51 9.13
CA VAL A 231 18.63 13.31 9.03
C VAL A 231 20.07 13.70 8.76
N ALA A 232 20.31 14.61 7.80
CA ALA A 232 21.66 15.10 7.50
C ALA A 232 22.33 15.75 8.73
N ASP A 233 21.59 16.48 9.55
CA ASP A 233 22.08 17.06 10.80
C ASP A 233 22.54 16.00 11.81
N TYR A 234 21.80 14.88 11.94
CA TYR A 234 22.21 13.77 12.81
C TYR A 234 23.42 13.04 12.24
N GLU A 235 23.40 12.71 10.95
CA GLU A 235 24.51 12.02 10.28
C GLU A 235 25.81 12.82 10.33
N ALA A 236 25.76 14.15 10.17
CA ALA A 236 26.93 15.03 10.29
C ALA A 236 27.56 15.02 11.70
N ARG A 237 26.76 14.69 12.72
CA ARG A 237 27.19 14.55 14.13
C ARG A 237 27.50 13.11 14.51
N HIS A 238 27.49 12.17 13.57
CA HIS A 238 27.64 10.74 13.81
C HIS A 238 26.61 10.18 14.81
N ASP A 239 25.40 10.73 14.79
CA ASP A 239 24.28 10.31 15.64
C ASP A 239 23.34 9.40 14.87
N ASP A 240 23.82 8.21 14.54
CA ASP A 240 23.07 7.22 13.77
C ASP A 240 21.79 6.76 14.51
N TYR A 241 21.83 6.73 15.85
CA TYR A 241 20.69 6.35 16.66
C TYR A 241 19.49 7.26 16.40
N ASN A 242 19.66 8.58 16.52
CA ASN A 242 18.58 9.53 16.28
C ASN A 242 18.22 9.64 14.79
N ALA A 243 19.15 9.44 13.87
CA ALA A 243 18.85 9.37 12.43
C ALA A 243 17.95 8.18 12.09
N ILE A 244 18.23 6.99 12.64
CA ILE A 244 17.38 5.79 12.47
C ILE A 244 16.03 5.98 13.16
N MET A 245 16.02 6.54 14.37
CA MET A 245 14.79 6.82 15.12
C MET A 245 13.86 7.73 14.33
N LEU A 246 14.37 8.82 13.78
CA LEU A 246 13.59 9.77 13.00
C LEU A 246 13.01 9.11 11.72
N LYS A 247 13.83 8.34 11.00
CA LYS A 247 13.38 7.60 9.80
C LYS A 247 12.27 6.60 10.16
N ALA A 248 12.44 5.85 11.26
CA ALA A 248 11.44 4.89 11.73
C ALA A 248 10.14 5.57 12.15
N LEU A 249 10.19 6.72 12.81
CA LEU A 249 9.00 7.47 13.20
C LEU A 249 8.26 8.08 11.98
N ALA A 250 9.00 8.59 11.00
CA ALA A 250 8.41 9.11 9.76
C ALA A 250 7.68 8.02 8.99
N ASP A 251 8.25 6.81 8.92
CA ASP A 251 7.62 5.64 8.32
C ASP A 251 6.33 5.27 9.06
N ARG A 252 6.38 5.20 10.39
CA ARG A 252 5.17 4.93 11.20
C ARG A 252 4.09 5.98 11.05
N LEU A 253 4.46 7.26 10.93
CA LEU A 253 3.49 8.33 10.66
C LEU A 253 2.85 8.18 9.27
N ALA A 254 3.60 7.77 8.25
CA ALA A 254 3.04 7.55 6.91
C ALA A 254 2.03 6.39 6.90
N GLU A 255 2.36 5.27 7.56
CA GLU A 255 1.45 4.13 7.70
C GLU A 255 0.20 4.49 8.53
N ALA A 256 0.37 5.22 9.63
CA ALA A 256 -0.74 5.71 10.45
C ALA A 256 -1.64 6.67 9.66
N LEU A 257 -1.07 7.53 8.81
CA LEU A 257 -1.85 8.40 7.94
C LEU A 257 -2.66 7.60 6.90
N ALA A 258 -2.08 6.53 6.35
CA ALA A 258 -2.80 5.63 5.45
C ALA A 258 -4.00 4.98 6.14
N GLU A 259 -3.83 4.52 7.39
CA GLU A 259 -4.93 3.96 8.19
C GLU A 259 -6.02 5.00 8.47
N LEU A 260 -5.62 6.20 8.87
CA LEU A 260 -6.53 7.30 9.16
C LEU A 260 -7.30 7.76 7.91
N MET A 261 -6.64 7.79 6.73
CA MET A 261 -7.31 8.11 5.47
C MET A 261 -8.32 7.03 5.07
N HIS A 262 -7.98 5.76 5.26
CA HIS A 262 -8.94 4.68 5.02
C HIS A 262 -10.16 4.77 5.96
N LEU A 263 -9.94 5.06 7.24
CA LEU A 263 -11.03 5.32 8.19
C LEU A 263 -11.92 6.47 7.72
N LYS A 264 -11.33 7.59 7.28
CA LYS A 264 -12.08 8.74 6.75
C LYS A 264 -12.84 8.40 5.47
N VAL A 265 -12.25 7.60 4.58
CA VAL A 265 -12.96 7.11 3.39
C VAL A 265 -14.21 6.34 3.81
N ARG A 266 -14.11 5.40 4.73
CA ARG A 266 -15.26 4.59 5.17
C ARG A 266 -16.36 5.41 5.83
N ARG A 267 -15.99 6.41 6.64
CA ARG A 267 -16.94 7.19 7.45
C ARG A 267 -17.43 8.48 6.79
N GLU A 268 -16.55 9.22 6.11
CA GLU A 268 -16.79 10.61 5.75
C GLU A 268 -16.86 10.84 4.22
N PHE A 269 -16.03 10.15 3.44
CA PHE A 269 -15.94 10.39 1.98
C PHE A 269 -16.82 9.41 1.20
N TRP A 270 -16.67 8.12 1.47
CA TRP A 270 -17.59 7.11 0.92
C TRP A 270 -18.84 6.97 1.77
N GLY A 271 -18.69 6.88 3.09
CA GLY A 271 -19.81 6.91 4.02
C GLY A 271 -20.56 5.59 4.16
N TYR A 272 -19.97 4.45 3.80
CA TYR A 272 -20.62 3.14 3.97
C TYR A 272 -20.51 2.56 5.40
N ALA A 273 -19.76 3.23 6.26
CA ALA A 273 -19.56 2.85 7.67
C ALA A 273 -19.54 4.08 8.59
N VAL A 274 -20.55 4.96 8.48
CA VAL A 274 -20.63 6.25 9.21
C VAL A 274 -20.54 6.07 10.73
N ASP A 275 -21.17 5.01 11.24
CA ASP A 275 -21.24 4.72 12.68
C ASP A 275 -20.10 3.83 13.18
N GLU A 276 -19.07 3.58 12.37
CA GLU A 276 -17.93 2.74 12.73
C GLU A 276 -17.18 3.35 13.92
N GLN A 277 -17.03 2.56 14.99
CA GLN A 277 -16.28 2.90 16.18
C GLN A 277 -15.33 1.75 16.51
N LEU A 278 -14.14 1.78 15.93
CA LEU A 278 -13.11 0.76 16.15
C LEU A 278 -12.00 1.32 17.03
N SER A 279 -11.48 0.49 17.93
CA SER A 279 -10.23 0.79 18.64
C SER A 279 -9.04 0.77 17.66
N VAL A 280 -7.91 1.33 18.08
CA VAL A 280 -6.69 1.31 17.27
C VAL A 280 -6.26 -0.13 16.96
N GLU A 281 -6.37 -1.03 17.94
CA GLU A 281 -6.05 -2.45 17.76
C GLU A 281 -6.98 -3.10 16.73
N ALA A 282 -8.27 -2.80 16.75
CA ALA A 282 -9.22 -3.32 15.78
C ALA A 282 -9.00 -2.75 14.37
N LEU A 283 -8.52 -1.51 14.24
CA LEU A 283 -8.10 -0.94 12.96
C LEU A 283 -6.86 -1.66 12.41
N ILE A 284 -5.86 -1.89 13.26
CA ILE A 284 -4.62 -2.61 12.90
C ILE A 284 -4.91 -4.07 12.51
N ASP A 285 -5.85 -4.72 13.20
CA ASP A 285 -6.30 -6.10 12.91
C ASP A 285 -7.32 -6.15 11.74
N GLU A 286 -7.51 -5.05 11.00
CA GLU A 286 -8.41 -4.94 9.84
C GLU A 286 -9.86 -5.34 10.12
N GLY A 287 -10.34 -5.06 11.35
CA GLY A 287 -11.70 -5.39 11.83
C GLY A 287 -12.81 -4.52 11.21
N TYR A 288 -12.54 -3.80 10.15
CA TYR A 288 -13.46 -2.91 9.45
C TYR A 288 -14.14 -3.60 8.25
N ARG A 289 -15.24 -3.02 7.78
CA ARG A 289 -15.88 -3.41 6.52
C ARG A 289 -15.12 -2.82 5.34
N GLY A 290 -14.89 -3.64 4.30
CA GLY A 290 -14.21 -3.24 3.07
C GLY A 290 -12.77 -3.77 3.01
N ILE A 291 -12.08 -3.40 1.95
CA ILE A 291 -10.70 -3.82 1.67
C ILE A 291 -9.85 -2.61 1.29
N ARG A 292 -8.56 -2.70 1.54
CA ARG A 292 -7.57 -1.69 1.14
C ARG A 292 -6.36 -2.39 0.52
N PRO A 293 -6.47 -2.84 -0.74
CA PRO A 293 -5.32 -3.41 -1.43
C PRO A 293 -4.20 -2.37 -1.58
N ALA A 294 -2.95 -2.76 -1.27
CA ALA A 294 -1.79 -1.90 -1.48
C ALA A 294 -1.18 -2.21 -2.86
N PRO A 295 -1.14 -1.25 -3.81
CA PRO A 295 -0.45 -1.42 -5.08
C PRO A 295 1.05 -1.67 -4.87
N GLY A 296 1.64 -2.53 -5.70
CA GLY A 296 3.06 -2.86 -5.65
C GLY A 296 3.35 -4.27 -5.15
N TYR A 297 2.38 -4.94 -4.54
CA TYR A 297 2.44 -6.37 -4.30
C TYR A 297 1.81 -7.12 -5.48
N PRO A 298 2.34 -8.31 -5.86
CA PRO A 298 1.70 -9.14 -6.87
C PRO A 298 0.31 -9.55 -6.39
N ALA A 299 -0.71 -9.02 -7.03
CA ALA A 299 -2.10 -9.35 -6.74
C ALA A 299 -2.61 -10.45 -7.66
#